data_39d1d2512b451262f8ac9fade8b191fb
#
_entry.id   39d1d2512b451262f8ac9fade8b191fb
#
_cell.length_a   1.000
_cell.length_b   1.000
_cell.length_c   1.000
_cell.angle_alpha   90.00
_cell.angle_beta   90.00
_cell.angle_gamma   90.00
#
_symmetry.space_group_name_H-M   'P 1'
#
loop_
_entity.id
_entity.type
_entity.pdbx_description
1 polymer ?
#
loop_
_entity_poly.entity_id
_entity_poly.type
_entity_poly.pdbx_seq_one_letter_code
_entity_poly.pdbx_strand_id
1 'polypeptide(L)'
;MGFVAKSTVIIYSFLLFFLPCRVFADSQGHLPGIQGKTIEELIEMTEPEGGAAREKAFLLQRGEKAYRQFCVHCHGERGQGKGWSSPYLYPLPRDVTMGVFKFRSTPSNALPRNEDLYRTIRKGVPGTAMPAWGDVLNDLTLRALVEFIKTFSERFQLESPDFVMPIGLEPAFDRRSIKKGKVLYRELRCGRCHGEEGEREGTLERELNDAWGNPSRVYDLRRTGLYKEGASSDEVYQTLITGMDGTPMSSYDYVSGDELWHLVHYLQSRYLQQVPEPVKMSETILSPRVYKNLDVFPQAVVWEKAPITQVKLRALQSKNNGTSRLSVQSLRNEEKIAFRLQWSDASPDRAGPVASRFLDGVALQFVTDSAIHSTYYGMGERNKPVNIWHWRADSSQKVVGREVVPHPIELDPFREQAVEELNSSGFGTLTVQSLEDQQVLGKGMWQDGRWTVVFVRDLETGSPFDAHFVEAGKALMAVALWDGTSKEKNANKRVSFWQELKFQ
;
A
#
# COMPACT_ATOMS: atom_id res chain seq x y z
N MET A 1 -4.88 -85.35 -16.25
CA MET A 1 -6.24 -85.40 -15.71
C MET A 1 -6.30 -84.38 -14.55
N GLY A 2 -6.77 -83.17 -14.79
CA GLY A 2 -6.77 -82.10 -13.81
C GLY A 2 -8.09 -81.42 -13.88
N PHE A 3 -8.74 -81.24 -12.76
CA PHE A 3 -9.97 -80.51 -12.62
C PHE A 3 -9.65 -79.07 -12.21
N VAL A 4 -10.12 -78.11 -13.00
CA VAL A 4 -10.02 -76.70 -12.73
C VAL A 4 -11.23 -76.28 -11.92
N ALA A 5 -11.05 -75.78 -10.70
CA ALA A 5 -12.09 -75.11 -9.94
C ALA A 5 -12.04 -73.62 -10.22
N LYS A 6 -13.14 -73.08 -10.75
CA LYS A 6 -13.37 -71.63 -10.95
C LYS A 6 -13.86 -71.06 -9.63
N SER A 7 -13.05 -70.17 -9.01
CA SER A 7 -13.51 -69.31 -7.92
C SER A 7 -13.83 -67.93 -8.48
N THR A 8 -15.10 -67.58 -8.41
CA THR A 8 -15.63 -66.25 -8.79
C THR A 8 -15.35 -65.29 -7.67
N VAL A 9 -14.40 -64.36 -7.89
CA VAL A 9 -14.17 -63.23 -6.99
C VAL A 9 -15.05 -62.07 -7.45
N ILE A 10 -16.03 -61.69 -6.60
CA ILE A 10 -16.83 -60.52 -6.81
C ILE A 10 -15.99 -59.31 -6.31
N ILE A 11 -15.49 -58.51 -7.24
CA ILE A 11 -14.84 -57.24 -6.96
C ILE A 11 -15.92 -56.17 -6.90
N TYR A 12 -16.17 -55.67 -5.70
CA TYR A 12 -16.91 -54.41 -5.50
C TYR A 12 -16.02 -53.25 -5.93
N SER A 13 -16.23 -52.75 -7.15
CA SER A 13 -15.64 -51.49 -7.60
C SER A 13 -16.31 -50.33 -6.86
N PHE A 14 -15.60 -49.76 -5.89
CA PHE A 14 -15.89 -48.43 -5.43
C PHE A 14 -15.44 -47.43 -6.52
N LEU A 15 -16.34 -46.97 -7.31
CA LEU A 15 -16.14 -45.83 -8.20
C LEU A 15 -16.14 -44.53 -7.34
N LEU A 16 -14.95 -44.14 -6.92
CA LEU A 16 -14.70 -42.79 -6.45
C LEU A 16 -14.78 -41.85 -7.66
N PHE A 17 -15.91 -41.18 -7.78
CA PHE A 17 -16.04 -40.04 -8.69
C PHE A 17 -15.14 -38.90 -8.20
N PHE A 18 -13.92 -38.82 -8.72
CA PHE A 18 -13.16 -37.58 -8.74
C PHE A 18 -13.82 -36.64 -9.76
N LEU A 19 -14.73 -35.82 -9.32
CA LEU A 19 -15.14 -34.64 -10.07
C LEU A 19 -14.01 -33.61 -9.96
N PRO A 20 -13.40 -33.18 -11.08
CA PRO A 20 -12.50 -32.03 -11.04
C PRO A 20 -13.35 -30.80 -10.70
N CYS A 21 -13.10 -30.22 -9.55
CA CYS A 21 -13.68 -28.95 -9.14
C CYS A 21 -13.14 -27.85 -10.08
N ARG A 22 -13.75 -27.70 -11.25
CA ARG A 22 -13.60 -26.52 -12.10
C ARG A 22 -14.53 -25.46 -11.55
N VAL A 23 -13.99 -24.62 -10.66
CA VAL A 23 -14.66 -23.38 -10.29
C VAL A 23 -14.49 -22.40 -11.46
N PHE A 24 -15.40 -22.48 -12.42
CA PHE A 24 -15.64 -21.35 -13.31
C PHE A 24 -16.54 -20.39 -12.54
N ALA A 25 -16.08 -19.16 -12.34
CA ALA A 25 -16.98 -18.07 -12.03
C ALA A 25 -17.92 -17.94 -13.23
N ASP A 26 -19.18 -18.34 -13.06
CA ASP A 26 -20.14 -18.17 -14.11
C ASP A 26 -20.61 -16.71 -14.17
N SER A 27 -21.18 -16.35 -15.31
CA SER A 27 -21.71 -15.02 -15.63
C SER A 27 -22.92 -14.61 -14.79
N GLN A 28 -23.26 -15.35 -13.71
CA GLN A 28 -24.50 -15.20 -12.94
C GLN A 28 -24.29 -14.71 -11.50
N GLY A 29 -23.11 -14.19 -11.13
CA GLY A 29 -22.96 -13.43 -9.90
C GLY A 29 -22.70 -14.24 -8.63
N HIS A 30 -21.99 -15.37 -8.69
CA HIS A 30 -21.58 -16.12 -7.51
C HIS A 30 -20.45 -15.43 -6.73
N LEU A 31 -20.62 -15.27 -5.42
CA LEU A 31 -19.63 -14.70 -4.50
C LEU A 31 -18.56 -15.74 -4.14
N PRO A 32 -17.26 -15.43 -4.30
CA PRO A 32 -16.21 -16.28 -3.77
C PRO A 32 -16.24 -16.27 -2.24
N GLY A 33 -16.25 -17.45 -1.63
CA GLY A 33 -16.29 -17.60 -0.18
C GLY A 33 -17.64 -18.01 0.41
N ILE A 34 -18.71 -18.04 -0.37
CA ILE A 34 -20.03 -18.51 0.06
C ILE A 34 -20.40 -19.74 -0.79
N GLN A 35 -19.70 -20.84 -0.60
CA GLN A 35 -19.99 -22.20 -1.13
C GLN A 35 -20.91 -22.26 -2.40
N GLY A 36 -20.66 -21.43 -3.41
CA GLY A 36 -21.35 -21.45 -4.68
C GLY A 36 -22.81 -20.95 -4.68
N LYS A 37 -23.27 -20.28 -3.60
CA LYS A 37 -24.61 -19.68 -3.55
C LYS A 37 -24.59 -18.24 -4.02
N THR A 38 -25.62 -17.83 -4.77
CA THR A 38 -25.82 -16.44 -5.14
C THR A 38 -26.32 -15.61 -3.97
N ILE A 39 -26.25 -14.28 -4.09
CA ILE A 39 -26.84 -13.36 -3.11
C ILE A 39 -28.35 -13.60 -3.00
N GLU A 40 -29.02 -13.87 -4.12
CA GLU A 40 -30.44 -14.19 -4.18
C GLU A 40 -30.75 -15.48 -3.40
N GLU A 41 -29.97 -16.54 -3.56
CA GLU A 41 -30.13 -17.80 -2.81
C GLU A 41 -29.92 -17.62 -1.31
N LEU A 42 -29.02 -16.70 -0.90
CA LEU A 42 -28.82 -16.36 0.52
C LEU A 42 -30.01 -15.57 1.09
N ILE A 43 -30.64 -14.71 0.28
CA ILE A 43 -31.84 -13.96 0.67
C ILE A 43 -33.02 -14.91 0.86
N GLU A 44 -33.24 -15.90 -0.03
CA GLU A 44 -34.31 -16.87 0.05
C GLU A 44 -34.18 -17.83 1.25
N MET A 45 -32.97 -18.12 1.68
CA MET A 45 -32.71 -19.05 2.82
C MET A 45 -32.93 -18.43 4.21
N THR A 46 -33.11 -17.13 4.33
CA THR A 46 -33.26 -16.39 5.59
C THR A 46 -34.70 -15.87 5.76
N GLU A 47 -35.68 -16.73 5.87
CA GLU A 47 -37.07 -16.39 6.24
C GLU A 47 -37.22 -16.15 7.75
N PRO A 48 -38.10 -15.25 8.22
CA PRO A 48 -39.02 -14.31 7.56
C PRO A 48 -38.94 -12.83 7.98
N GLU A 49 -37.81 -12.28 8.31
CA GLU A 49 -37.68 -10.84 8.60
C GLU A 49 -36.89 -10.13 7.47
N GLY A 50 -37.56 -9.87 6.37
CA GLY A 50 -36.99 -9.41 5.09
C GLY A 50 -36.19 -8.08 5.08
N GLY A 51 -35.98 -7.43 6.21
CA GLY A 51 -35.17 -6.21 6.32
C GLY A 51 -33.67 -6.52 6.51
N ALA A 52 -33.32 -7.31 7.50
CA ALA A 52 -31.93 -7.61 7.87
C ALA A 52 -31.20 -8.43 6.79
N ALA A 53 -31.89 -9.39 6.16
CA ALA A 53 -31.33 -10.17 5.06
C ALA A 53 -31.05 -9.31 3.82
N ARG A 54 -31.96 -8.40 3.47
CA ARG A 54 -31.75 -7.44 2.35
C ARG A 54 -30.62 -6.46 2.63
N GLU A 55 -30.52 -5.97 3.86
CA GLU A 55 -29.42 -5.11 4.26
C GLU A 55 -28.07 -5.84 4.18
N LYS A 56 -27.99 -7.07 4.68
CA LYS A 56 -26.79 -7.90 4.58
C LYS A 56 -26.40 -8.17 3.13
N ALA A 57 -27.33 -8.52 2.27
CA ALA A 57 -27.08 -8.74 0.85
C ALA A 57 -26.58 -7.46 0.16
N PHE A 58 -27.20 -6.32 0.44
CA PHE A 58 -26.73 -5.02 -0.05
C PHE A 58 -25.29 -4.71 0.38
N LEU A 59 -24.96 -4.94 1.66
CA LEU A 59 -23.60 -4.73 2.16
C LEU A 59 -22.60 -5.68 1.49
N LEU A 60 -22.94 -6.96 1.30
CA LEU A 60 -22.08 -7.93 0.63
C LEU A 60 -21.81 -7.52 -0.83
N GLN A 61 -22.84 -7.17 -1.60
CA GLN A 61 -22.69 -6.74 -3.00
C GLN A 61 -21.82 -5.46 -3.10
N ARG A 62 -22.08 -4.49 -2.23
CA ARG A 62 -21.29 -3.25 -2.19
C ARG A 62 -19.84 -3.52 -1.77
N GLY A 63 -19.63 -4.39 -0.78
CA GLY A 63 -18.32 -4.79 -0.29
C GLY A 63 -17.52 -5.54 -1.34
N GLU A 64 -18.14 -6.48 -2.06
CA GLU A 64 -17.51 -7.18 -3.17
C GLU A 64 -17.06 -6.22 -4.27
N LYS A 65 -17.94 -5.32 -4.70
CA LYS A 65 -17.60 -4.32 -5.71
C LYS A 65 -16.39 -3.47 -5.28
N ALA A 66 -16.39 -3.00 -4.04
CA ALA A 66 -15.27 -2.22 -3.51
C ALA A 66 -13.99 -3.06 -3.36
N TYR A 67 -14.08 -4.31 -2.92
CA TYR A 67 -12.95 -5.21 -2.79
C TYR A 67 -12.30 -5.48 -4.16
N ARG A 68 -13.09 -5.82 -5.17
CA ARG A 68 -12.60 -6.04 -6.55
C ARG A 68 -11.94 -4.80 -7.13
N GLN A 69 -12.45 -3.62 -6.78
CA GLN A 69 -11.93 -2.35 -7.26
C GLN A 69 -10.62 -1.92 -6.55
N PHE A 70 -10.49 -2.12 -5.24
CA PHE A 70 -9.43 -1.50 -4.44
C PHE A 70 -8.49 -2.48 -3.73
N CYS A 71 -8.88 -3.72 -3.50
CA CYS A 71 -8.19 -4.63 -2.60
C CYS A 71 -7.59 -5.85 -3.30
N VAL A 72 -8.24 -6.36 -4.35
CA VAL A 72 -7.88 -7.61 -5.06
C VAL A 72 -6.44 -7.63 -5.54
N HIS A 73 -5.90 -6.50 -5.97
CA HIS A 73 -4.56 -6.37 -6.53
C HIS A 73 -3.46 -6.83 -5.56
N CYS A 74 -3.66 -6.58 -4.28
CA CYS A 74 -2.75 -6.97 -3.21
C CYS A 74 -3.21 -8.25 -2.52
N HIS A 75 -4.49 -8.32 -2.15
CA HIS A 75 -5.02 -9.41 -1.31
C HIS A 75 -5.49 -10.64 -2.09
N GLY A 76 -5.58 -10.56 -3.43
CA GLY A 76 -6.07 -11.65 -4.29
C GLY A 76 -7.59 -11.78 -4.26
N GLU A 77 -8.16 -12.51 -5.21
CA GLU A 77 -9.61 -12.61 -5.39
C GLU A 77 -10.34 -13.25 -4.21
N ARG A 78 -9.66 -14.15 -3.50
CA ARG A 78 -10.21 -14.89 -2.35
C ARG A 78 -9.59 -14.48 -1.01
N GLY A 79 -8.91 -13.34 -0.95
CA GLY A 79 -8.28 -12.88 0.28
C GLY A 79 -7.00 -13.62 0.70
N GLN A 80 -6.42 -14.45 -0.18
CA GLN A 80 -5.25 -15.30 0.10
C GLN A 80 -3.92 -14.54 0.18
N GLY A 81 -3.91 -13.20 0.11
CA GLY A 81 -2.70 -12.38 0.16
C GLY A 81 -1.79 -12.48 -1.07
N LYS A 82 -2.25 -13.16 -2.14
CA LYS A 82 -1.50 -13.44 -3.36
C LYS A 82 -2.08 -12.71 -4.57
N GLY A 83 -2.42 -11.43 -4.42
CA GLY A 83 -2.77 -10.60 -5.56
C GLY A 83 -1.55 -10.38 -6.45
N TRP A 84 -1.79 -9.99 -7.71
CA TRP A 84 -0.71 -9.83 -8.70
C TRP A 84 0.33 -8.76 -8.33
N SER A 85 0.01 -7.82 -7.43
CA SER A 85 0.98 -6.86 -6.88
C SER A 85 1.78 -7.42 -5.70
N SER A 86 1.34 -8.50 -5.06
CA SER A 86 1.93 -8.98 -3.80
C SER A 86 3.43 -9.32 -3.88
N PRO A 87 3.99 -9.87 -4.99
CA PRO A 87 5.43 -10.16 -5.07
C PRO A 87 6.32 -8.91 -4.98
N TYR A 88 5.76 -7.73 -5.21
CA TYR A 88 6.47 -6.45 -5.19
C TYR A 88 6.28 -5.67 -3.89
N LEU A 89 5.56 -6.24 -2.92
CA LEU A 89 5.23 -5.59 -1.66
C LEU A 89 6.00 -6.22 -0.49
N TYR A 90 6.39 -5.38 0.46
CA TYR A 90 6.96 -5.85 1.72
C TYR A 90 6.50 -4.93 2.88
N PRO A 91 5.97 -5.50 3.98
CA PRO A 91 5.58 -6.91 4.15
C PRO A 91 4.50 -7.35 3.15
N LEU A 92 4.42 -8.66 2.93
CA LEU A 92 3.38 -9.22 2.07
C LEU A 92 1.97 -8.92 2.60
N PRO A 93 0.97 -8.79 1.73
CA PRO A 93 -0.42 -8.68 2.14
C PRO A 93 -0.83 -9.92 2.95
N ARG A 94 -1.66 -9.70 3.98
CA ARG A 94 -2.13 -10.79 4.85
C ARG A 94 -3.04 -11.74 4.07
N ASP A 95 -2.82 -13.04 4.27
CA ASP A 95 -3.80 -14.08 3.96
C ASP A 95 -4.91 -14.03 5.04
N VAL A 96 -6.11 -13.63 4.63
CA VAL A 96 -7.25 -13.51 5.54
C VAL A 96 -8.16 -14.74 5.53
N THR A 97 -7.88 -15.72 4.65
CA THR A 97 -8.68 -16.95 4.53
C THR A 97 -8.56 -17.85 5.76
N MET A 98 -7.43 -17.78 6.45
CA MET A 98 -7.16 -18.55 7.66
C MET A 98 -7.84 -17.97 8.92
N GLY A 99 -8.48 -16.80 8.82
CA GLY A 99 -9.08 -16.13 9.97
C GLY A 99 -8.06 -15.68 11.02
N VAL A 100 -6.80 -15.43 10.61
CA VAL A 100 -5.72 -14.97 11.50
C VAL A 100 -5.41 -13.51 11.20
N PHE A 101 -5.77 -12.63 12.14
CA PHE A 101 -5.66 -11.19 11.98
C PHE A 101 -4.68 -10.59 12.98
N LYS A 102 -3.85 -9.64 12.54
CA LYS A 102 -2.85 -8.99 13.39
C LYS A 102 -3.47 -8.05 14.45
N PHE A 103 -4.45 -7.26 14.00
CA PHE A 103 -4.96 -6.12 14.75
C PHE A 103 -6.38 -6.42 15.22
N ARG A 104 -6.54 -6.52 16.52
CA ARG A 104 -7.82 -6.89 17.14
C ARG A 104 -7.89 -6.41 18.57
N SER A 105 -9.09 -6.28 19.09
CA SER A 105 -9.37 -6.02 20.50
C SER A 105 -9.69 -7.28 21.29
N THR A 106 -9.71 -8.44 20.64
CA THR A 106 -10.03 -9.75 21.19
C THR A 106 -8.75 -10.50 21.62
N PRO A 107 -8.85 -11.56 22.43
CA PRO A 107 -7.71 -12.38 22.85
C PRO A 107 -6.90 -12.95 21.68
N SER A 108 -5.65 -13.35 21.96
CA SER A 108 -4.81 -14.04 20.98
C SER A 108 -5.52 -15.27 20.42
N ASN A 109 -5.41 -15.49 19.11
CA ASN A 109 -6.09 -16.51 18.31
C ASN A 109 -7.62 -16.34 18.17
N ALA A 110 -8.26 -15.35 18.78
CA ALA A 110 -9.67 -15.04 18.53
C ALA A 110 -9.84 -14.23 17.24
N LEU A 111 -11.05 -14.29 16.67
CA LEU A 111 -11.40 -13.43 15.54
C LEU A 111 -11.46 -11.95 15.95
N PRO A 112 -11.13 -11.02 15.06
CA PRO A 112 -11.33 -9.59 15.27
C PRO A 112 -12.82 -9.25 15.25
N ARG A 113 -13.21 -8.19 15.94
CA ARG A 113 -14.54 -7.59 15.83
C ARG A 113 -14.67 -6.79 14.52
N ASN A 114 -15.88 -6.46 14.15
CA ASN A 114 -16.15 -5.60 13.00
C ASN A 114 -15.42 -4.25 13.10
N GLU A 115 -15.36 -3.68 14.31
CA GLU A 115 -14.69 -2.42 14.60
C GLU A 115 -13.18 -2.50 14.38
N ASP A 116 -12.56 -3.64 14.66
CA ASP A 116 -11.13 -3.86 14.45
C ASP A 116 -10.80 -3.90 12.96
N LEU A 117 -11.57 -4.65 12.19
CA LEU A 117 -11.45 -4.71 10.73
C LEU A 117 -11.71 -3.34 10.10
N TYR A 118 -12.79 -2.67 10.53
CA TYR A 118 -13.15 -1.33 10.07
C TYR A 118 -12.01 -0.33 10.35
N ARG A 119 -11.49 -0.30 11.58
CA ARG A 119 -10.37 0.56 11.99
C ARG A 119 -9.14 0.31 11.13
N THR A 120 -8.79 -0.97 10.90
CA THR A 120 -7.62 -1.36 10.09
C THR A 120 -7.76 -0.92 8.64
N ILE A 121 -8.92 -1.11 8.03
CA ILE A 121 -9.17 -0.67 6.65
C ILE A 121 -9.17 0.86 6.58
N ARG A 122 -9.88 1.51 7.49
CA ARG A 122 -9.99 2.97 7.51
C ARG A 122 -8.65 3.67 7.69
N LYS A 123 -7.86 3.26 8.71
CA LYS A 123 -6.56 3.87 9.04
C LYS A 123 -5.42 3.38 8.14
N GLY A 124 -5.60 2.25 7.44
CA GLY A 124 -4.51 1.54 6.79
C GLY A 124 -3.49 1.01 7.80
N VAL A 125 -2.36 0.51 7.32
CA VAL A 125 -1.31 -0.05 8.18
C VAL A 125 -0.02 0.75 7.98
N PRO A 126 0.36 1.61 8.94
CA PRO A 126 1.56 2.43 8.86
C PRO A 126 2.82 1.59 8.58
N GLY A 127 3.74 2.13 7.78
CA GLY A 127 4.97 1.43 7.39
C GLY A 127 4.77 0.24 6.46
N THR A 128 3.61 0.11 5.81
CA THR A 128 3.30 -0.90 4.79
C THR A 128 2.64 -0.26 3.56
N ALA A 129 2.46 -1.05 2.51
CA ALA A 129 1.73 -0.61 1.31
C ALA A 129 0.20 -0.51 1.51
N MET A 130 -0.38 -0.98 2.64
CA MET A 130 -1.81 -0.87 2.93
C MET A 130 -2.19 0.58 3.23
N PRO A 131 -2.91 1.30 2.32
CA PRO A 131 -3.24 2.71 2.52
C PRO A 131 -4.40 2.90 3.51
N ALA A 132 -4.61 4.15 3.94
CA ALA A 132 -5.76 4.56 4.74
C ALA A 132 -6.97 4.77 3.82
N TRP A 133 -7.85 3.78 3.73
CA TRP A 133 -9.01 3.86 2.84
C TRP A 133 -10.09 4.84 3.32
N GLY A 134 -10.04 5.27 4.59
CA GLY A 134 -10.96 6.26 5.14
C GLY A 134 -10.86 7.64 4.48
N ASP A 135 -9.75 7.94 3.79
CA ASP A 135 -9.57 9.19 3.04
C ASP A 135 -10.22 9.12 1.63
N VAL A 136 -10.62 7.93 1.18
CA VAL A 136 -11.09 7.65 -0.18
C VAL A 136 -12.50 7.08 -0.20
N LEU A 137 -12.83 6.20 0.76
CA LEU A 137 -14.09 5.49 0.82
C LEU A 137 -14.96 6.03 1.96
N ASN A 138 -16.26 6.13 1.72
CA ASN A 138 -17.20 6.51 2.77
C ASN A 138 -17.45 5.37 3.75
N ASP A 139 -17.98 5.70 4.93
CA ASP A 139 -18.21 4.75 6.03
C ASP A 139 -19.07 3.55 5.63
N LEU A 140 -20.10 3.75 4.82
CA LEU A 140 -20.96 2.67 4.35
C LEU A 140 -20.17 1.65 3.51
N THR A 141 -19.28 2.12 2.64
CA THR A 141 -18.43 1.25 1.82
C THR A 141 -17.38 0.53 2.67
N LEU A 142 -16.81 1.20 3.68
CA LEU A 142 -15.88 0.57 4.62
C LEU A 142 -16.54 -0.55 5.44
N ARG A 143 -17.77 -0.33 5.93
CA ARG A 143 -18.56 -1.35 6.62
C ARG A 143 -18.93 -2.52 5.70
N ALA A 144 -19.29 -2.21 4.47
CA ALA A 144 -19.57 -3.22 3.44
C ALA A 144 -18.33 -4.09 3.14
N LEU A 145 -17.14 -3.48 3.07
CA LEU A 145 -15.88 -4.23 2.93
C LEU A 145 -15.62 -5.16 4.11
N VAL A 146 -15.92 -4.74 5.35
CA VAL A 146 -15.80 -5.61 6.54
C VAL A 146 -16.67 -6.85 6.39
N GLU A 147 -17.95 -6.68 6.03
CA GLU A 147 -18.86 -7.82 5.85
C GLU A 147 -18.40 -8.75 4.72
N PHE A 148 -17.90 -8.20 3.63
CA PHE A 148 -17.40 -9.00 2.51
C PHE A 148 -16.10 -9.76 2.88
N ILE A 149 -15.14 -9.13 3.55
CA ILE A 149 -13.86 -9.76 3.96
C ILE A 149 -14.12 -10.93 4.91
N LYS A 150 -15.11 -10.85 5.78
CA LYS A 150 -15.50 -11.94 6.68
C LYS A 150 -15.93 -13.21 5.92
N THR A 151 -16.42 -13.08 4.69
CA THR A 151 -16.80 -14.24 3.88
C THR A 151 -15.61 -15.10 3.43
N PHE A 152 -14.40 -14.59 3.50
CA PHE A 152 -13.21 -15.35 3.10
C PHE A 152 -12.77 -16.42 4.10
N SER A 153 -13.23 -16.37 5.34
CA SER A 153 -12.87 -17.35 6.36
C SER A 153 -14.12 -17.95 7.01
N GLU A 154 -14.20 -19.27 6.97
CA GLU A 154 -15.30 -20.03 7.62
C GLU A 154 -15.37 -19.78 9.12
N ARG A 155 -14.28 -19.37 9.76
CA ARG A 155 -14.26 -19.07 11.19
C ARG A 155 -15.31 -18.03 11.59
N PHE A 156 -15.57 -17.01 10.74
CA PHE A 156 -16.61 -16.02 11.00
C PHE A 156 -18.05 -16.55 10.95
N GLN A 157 -18.25 -17.77 10.43
CA GLN A 157 -19.53 -18.46 10.46
C GLN A 157 -19.68 -19.32 11.73
N LEU A 158 -18.55 -19.77 12.29
CA LEU A 158 -18.50 -20.73 13.39
C LEU A 158 -18.20 -20.08 14.74
N GLU A 159 -17.55 -18.93 14.74
CA GLU A 159 -17.07 -18.25 15.94
C GLU A 159 -17.63 -16.82 16.02
N SER A 160 -17.90 -16.37 17.25
CA SER A 160 -18.30 -14.99 17.54
C SER A 160 -17.23 -14.31 18.39
N PRO A 161 -16.70 -13.14 17.96
CA PRO A 161 -15.67 -12.41 18.72
C PRO A 161 -16.30 -11.52 19.80
N ASP A 162 -16.91 -12.10 20.80
CA ASP A 162 -17.74 -11.36 21.77
C ASP A 162 -16.92 -10.74 22.92
N PHE A 163 -15.75 -11.30 23.23
CA PHE A 163 -14.93 -10.83 24.34
C PHE A 163 -13.89 -9.82 23.87
N VAL A 164 -13.88 -8.64 24.49
CA VAL A 164 -12.87 -7.59 24.29
C VAL A 164 -11.90 -7.60 25.46
N MET A 165 -10.60 -7.60 25.16
CA MET A 165 -9.57 -7.48 26.18
C MET A 165 -9.68 -6.13 26.89
N PRO A 166 -9.80 -6.11 28.24
CA PRO A 166 -9.98 -4.88 28.97
C PRO A 166 -8.69 -4.04 28.93
N ILE A 167 -8.85 -2.75 28.64
CA ILE A 167 -7.81 -1.76 28.83
C ILE A 167 -8.01 -1.16 30.21
N GLY A 168 -7.06 -1.38 31.14
CA GLY A 168 -7.10 -0.82 32.47
C GLY A 168 -6.98 0.71 32.46
N LEU A 169 -7.21 1.33 33.60
CA LEU A 169 -7.00 2.78 33.75
C LEU A 169 -5.51 3.09 33.67
N GLU A 170 -5.17 4.06 32.83
CA GLU A 170 -3.80 4.54 32.68
C GLU A 170 -3.34 5.26 33.97
N PRO A 171 -2.25 4.81 34.63
CA PRO A 171 -1.70 5.51 35.78
C PRO A 171 -0.97 6.78 35.33
N ALA A 172 -0.52 7.60 36.29
CA ALA A 172 0.22 8.82 35.96
C ALA A 172 1.48 8.53 35.16
N PHE A 173 1.66 9.26 34.06
CA PHE A 173 2.87 9.24 33.24
C PHE A 173 3.98 10.01 33.95
N ASP A 174 4.81 9.33 34.73
CA ASP A 174 5.89 9.93 35.49
C ASP A 174 7.20 9.14 35.42
N ARG A 175 8.26 9.70 36.00
CA ARG A 175 9.61 9.07 36.00
C ARG A 175 9.62 7.70 36.70
N ARG A 176 8.75 7.49 37.69
CA ARG A 176 8.67 6.22 38.45
C ARG A 176 8.06 5.15 37.56
N SER A 177 6.99 5.49 36.85
CA SER A 177 6.33 4.62 35.90
C SER A 177 7.28 4.22 34.75
N ILE A 178 7.97 5.20 34.14
CA ILE A 178 8.95 4.96 33.07
C ILE A 178 10.09 4.03 33.57
N LYS A 179 10.59 4.22 34.79
CA LYS A 179 11.63 3.36 35.35
C LYS A 179 11.17 1.92 35.53
N LYS A 180 9.94 1.70 36.01
CA LYS A 180 9.36 0.37 36.14
C LYS A 180 9.18 -0.29 34.75
N GLY A 181 8.68 0.46 33.79
CA GLY A 181 8.54 -0.01 32.41
C GLY A 181 9.86 -0.41 31.75
N LYS A 182 10.95 0.33 32.05
CA LYS A 182 12.31 -0.04 31.58
C LYS A 182 12.78 -1.38 32.18
N VAL A 183 12.47 -1.64 33.44
CA VAL A 183 12.78 -2.93 34.07
C VAL A 183 11.99 -4.04 33.38
N LEU A 184 10.68 -3.85 33.22
CA LEU A 184 9.79 -4.83 32.58
C LEU A 184 10.19 -5.12 31.11
N TYR A 185 10.61 -4.11 30.36
CA TYR A 185 11.13 -4.26 28.99
C TYR A 185 12.29 -5.28 28.92
N ARG A 186 13.19 -5.23 29.92
CA ARG A 186 14.32 -6.16 30.03
C ARG A 186 13.89 -7.56 30.50
N GLU A 187 13.02 -7.63 31.52
CA GLU A 187 12.53 -8.89 32.08
C GLU A 187 11.74 -9.70 31.05
N LEU A 188 10.89 -9.04 30.26
CA LEU A 188 10.14 -9.62 29.14
C LEU A 188 11.01 -9.85 27.89
N ARG A 189 12.30 -9.44 27.95
CA ARG A 189 13.28 -9.64 26.87
C ARG A 189 12.88 -9.00 25.54
N CYS A 190 12.13 -7.91 25.57
CA CYS A 190 11.69 -7.18 24.37
C CYS A 190 12.89 -6.77 23.48
N GLY A 191 14.03 -6.44 24.09
CA GLY A 191 15.26 -6.04 23.40
C GLY A 191 15.84 -7.12 22.49
N ARG A 192 15.53 -8.41 22.69
CA ARG A 192 16.02 -9.48 21.77
C ARG A 192 15.55 -9.28 20.33
N CYS A 193 14.36 -8.72 20.16
CA CYS A 193 13.80 -8.40 18.85
C CYS A 193 13.89 -6.91 18.54
N HIS A 194 13.56 -6.05 19.52
CA HIS A 194 13.40 -4.61 19.31
C HIS A 194 14.64 -3.77 19.60
N GLY A 195 15.75 -4.36 20.05
CA GLY A 195 16.94 -3.64 20.51
C GLY A 195 16.80 -3.17 21.96
N GLU A 196 17.91 -2.79 22.60
CA GLU A 196 17.93 -2.46 24.02
C GLU A 196 17.09 -1.24 24.40
N GLU A 197 16.90 -0.33 23.45
CA GLU A 197 16.11 0.89 23.63
C GLU A 197 15.00 1.06 22.57
N GLY A 198 14.62 -0.02 21.88
CA GLY A 198 13.58 -0.03 20.86
C GLY A 198 14.05 0.38 19.46
N GLU A 199 15.37 0.46 19.21
CA GLU A 199 16.00 0.93 17.97
C GLU A 199 16.00 -0.08 16.83
N ARG A 200 15.42 -1.29 17.03
CA ARG A 200 15.36 -2.35 16.02
C ARG A 200 16.67 -3.13 15.80
N GLU A 201 17.62 -3.08 16.68
CA GLU A 201 18.90 -3.79 16.54
C GLU A 201 18.98 -5.04 17.42
N GLY A 202 17.84 -5.74 17.55
CA GLY A 202 17.76 -6.97 18.35
C GLY A 202 18.48 -8.16 17.70
N THR A 203 19.04 -9.03 18.52
CA THR A 203 19.83 -10.20 18.06
C THR A 203 19.02 -11.20 17.22
N LEU A 204 17.70 -11.28 17.43
CA LEU A 204 16.81 -12.20 16.70
C LEU A 204 16.15 -11.56 15.47
N GLU A 205 16.34 -10.27 15.19
CA GLU A 205 15.61 -9.56 14.12
C GLU A 205 15.71 -10.24 12.76
N ARG A 206 16.86 -10.84 12.44
CA ARG A 206 17.12 -11.45 11.13
C ARG A 206 16.56 -12.85 10.95
N GLU A 207 16.14 -13.49 12.03
CA GLU A 207 15.69 -14.89 12.05
C GLU A 207 14.16 -15.02 12.17
N LEU A 208 13.45 -13.90 12.27
CA LEU A 208 12.02 -13.90 12.49
C LEU A 208 11.25 -14.19 11.21
N ASN A 209 10.34 -15.15 11.29
CA ASN A 209 9.38 -15.45 10.23
C ASN A 209 7.94 -15.33 10.78
N ASP A 210 7.01 -15.02 9.89
CA ASP A 210 5.58 -15.07 10.20
C ASP A 210 5.06 -16.52 10.16
N ALA A 211 3.79 -16.73 10.50
CA ALA A 211 3.16 -18.05 10.51
C ALA A 211 3.08 -18.72 9.12
N TRP A 212 3.34 -18.01 8.05
CA TRP A 212 3.40 -18.53 6.67
C TRP A 212 4.81 -18.74 6.18
N GLY A 213 5.83 -18.58 7.04
CA GLY A 213 7.24 -18.76 6.71
C GLY A 213 7.88 -17.56 6.00
N ASN A 214 7.18 -16.43 5.88
CA ASN A 214 7.76 -15.24 5.27
C ASN A 214 8.59 -14.47 6.29
N PRO A 215 9.71 -13.85 5.88
CA PRO A 215 10.51 -13.02 6.78
C PRO A 215 9.67 -11.92 7.46
N SER A 216 9.73 -11.86 8.77
CA SER A 216 9.05 -10.86 9.59
C SER A 216 10.06 -9.83 10.09
N ARG A 217 9.79 -8.54 9.88
CA ARG A 217 10.69 -7.47 10.31
C ARG A 217 10.15 -6.76 11.54
N VAL A 218 11.04 -6.50 12.45
CA VAL A 218 10.80 -5.63 13.59
C VAL A 218 10.92 -4.16 13.15
N TYR A 219 10.16 -3.28 13.76
CA TYR A 219 10.18 -1.84 13.49
C TYR A 219 10.85 -1.09 14.65
N ASP A 220 11.42 0.06 14.34
CA ASP A 220 11.98 0.98 15.34
C ASP A 220 10.83 1.56 16.17
N LEU A 221 10.74 1.15 17.44
CA LEU A 221 9.68 1.55 18.38
C LEU A 221 9.77 3.03 18.80
N ARG A 222 10.84 3.72 18.47
CA ARG A 222 11.00 5.15 18.74
C ARG A 222 10.27 6.02 17.72
N ARG A 223 9.84 5.44 16.60
CA ARG A 223 9.19 6.13 15.47
C ARG A 223 7.68 5.89 15.49
N THR A 224 6.93 6.84 16.01
CA THR A 224 5.46 6.74 16.13
C THR A 224 4.74 6.44 14.81
N GLY A 225 5.22 6.98 13.68
CA GLY A 225 4.67 6.71 12.35
C GLY A 225 4.83 5.28 11.84
N LEU A 226 5.51 4.39 12.56
CA LEU A 226 5.69 2.97 12.21
C LEU A 226 4.83 2.03 13.04
N TYR A 227 4.15 2.51 14.07
CA TYR A 227 3.22 1.71 14.86
C TYR A 227 2.01 1.33 14.02
N LYS A 228 1.89 0.05 13.75
CA LYS A 228 0.92 -0.47 12.77
C LYS A 228 -0.53 -0.30 13.20
N GLU A 229 -0.82 -0.41 14.47
CA GLU A 229 -2.15 -0.26 15.03
C GLU A 229 -2.41 1.18 15.51
N GLY A 230 -1.36 1.94 15.75
CA GLY A 230 -1.34 3.30 16.26
C GLY A 230 -0.37 3.45 17.41
N ALA A 231 -0.05 4.69 17.79
CA ALA A 231 0.99 5.05 18.77
C ALA A 231 0.44 5.79 20.00
N SER A 232 -0.88 5.89 20.16
CA SER A 232 -1.50 6.37 21.40
C SER A 232 -1.27 5.36 22.53
N SER A 233 -1.41 5.79 23.77
CA SER A 233 -1.24 4.92 24.95
C SER A 233 -2.10 3.67 24.83
N ASP A 234 -3.39 3.84 24.56
CA ASP A 234 -4.38 2.75 24.46
C ASP A 234 -4.04 1.79 23.30
N GLU A 235 -3.63 2.31 22.14
CA GLU A 235 -3.30 1.48 20.98
C GLU A 235 -2.04 0.64 21.22
N VAL A 236 -1.04 1.21 21.91
CA VAL A 236 0.17 0.46 22.30
C VAL A 236 -0.16 -0.58 23.37
N TYR A 237 -0.97 -0.21 24.38
CA TYR A 237 -1.45 -1.13 25.41
C TYR A 237 -2.21 -2.29 24.75
N GLN A 238 -3.15 -2.00 23.86
CA GLN A 238 -3.93 -3.02 23.15
C GLN A 238 -3.03 -3.96 22.36
N THR A 239 -2.03 -3.43 21.62
CA THR A 239 -1.05 -4.25 20.90
C THR A 239 -0.28 -5.18 21.84
N LEU A 240 0.09 -4.73 23.02
CA LEU A 240 0.81 -5.55 24.01
C LEU A 240 -0.09 -6.66 24.57
N ILE A 241 -1.30 -6.33 25.01
CA ILE A 241 -2.19 -7.31 25.65
C ILE A 241 -2.76 -8.34 24.67
N THR A 242 -2.96 -7.96 23.39
CA THR A 242 -3.50 -8.90 22.37
C THR A 242 -2.41 -9.61 21.58
N GLY A 243 -1.20 -9.03 21.47
CA GLY A 243 -0.19 -9.47 20.54
C GLY A 243 -0.57 -9.19 19.07
N MET A 244 0.21 -9.71 18.14
CA MET A 244 -0.05 -9.61 16.69
C MET A 244 -0.08 -11.01 16.06
N ASP A 245 -1.23 -11.66 16.01
CA ASP A 245 -1.35 -13.02 15.52
C ASP A 245 -0.78 -13.23 14.12
N GLY A 246 -0.21 -14.41 13.93
CA GLY A 246 0.52 -14.75 12.71
C GLY A 246 1.86 -14.02 12.57
N THR A 247 2.36 -13.38 13.63
CA THR A 247 3.71 -12.81 13.69
C THR A 247 4.42 -13.29 14.97
N PRO A 248 5.75 -13.11 15.09
CA PRO A 248 6.48 -13.44 16.31
C PRO A 248 6.13 -12.57 17.53
N MET A 249 5.34 -11.50 17.37
CA MET A 249 4.91 -10.64 18.49
C MET A 249 3.77 -11.30 19.28
N SER A 250 4.10 -11.94 20.39
CA SER A 250 3.15 -12.61 21.27
C SER A 250 2.29 -11.62 22.08
N SER A 251 1.17 -12.10 22.63
CA SER A 251 0.42 -11.36 23.65
C SER A 251 1.16 -11.38 24.99
N TYR A 252 0.93 -10.36 25.80
CA TYR A 252 1.42 -10.22 27.17
C TYR A 252 0.24 -10.15 28.15
N ASP A 253 -0.84 -10.87 27.88
CA ASP A 253 -2.06 -10.93 28.68
C ASP A 253 -1.87 -11.56 30.07
N TYR A 254 -0.75 -12.24 30.28
CA TYR A 254 -0.31 -12.77 31.58
C TYR A 254 0.39 -11.73 32.47
N VAL A 255 0.69 -10.55 31.95
CA VAL A 255 1.29 -9.42 32.69
C VAL A 255 0.14 -8.59 33.29
N SER A 256 0.31 -8.11 34.53
CA SER A 256 -0.73 -7.27 35.15
C SER A 256 -0.97 -5.98 34.35
N GLY A 257 -2.21 -5.47 34.39
CA GLY A 257 -2.58 -4.27 33.65
C GLY A 257 -1.73 -3.04 34.01
N ASP A 258 -1.42 -2.85 35.28
CA ASP A 258 -0.57 -1.76 35.76
C ASP A 258 0.86 -1.88 35.25
N GLU A 259 1.40 -3.08 35.20
CA GLU A 259 2.74 -3.32 34.65
C GLU A 259 2.78 -3.06 33.14
N LEU A 260 1.76 -3.47 32.40
CA LEU A 260 1.67 -3.15 30.97
C LEU A 260 1.63 -1.64 30.74
N TRP A 261 0.92 -0.87 31.56
CA TRP A 261 0.92 0.58 31.49
C TRP A 261 2.31 1.18 31.75
N HIS A 262 3.06 0.65 32.71
CA HIS A 262 4.44 1.08 32.90
C HIS A 262 5.33 0.81 31.67
N LEU A 263 5.12 -0.33 30.99
CA LEU A 263 5.82 -0.66 29.75
C LEU A 263 5.43 0.31 28.63
N VAL A 264 4.15 0.64 28.49
CA VAL A 264 3.67 1.65 27.54
C VAL A 264 4.36 2.99 27.78
N HIS A 265 4.41 3.46 29.03
CA HIS A 265 5.08 4.72 29.41
C HIS A 265 6.57 4.70 29.07
N TYR A 266 7.24 3.57 29.28
CA TYR A 266 8.64 3.45 28.87
C TYR A 266 8.79 3.56 27.36
N LEU A 267 8.00 2.85 26.56
CA LEU A 267 8.04 2.93 25.11
C LEU A 267 7.78 4.35 24.61
N GLN A 268 6.76 5.01 25.15
CA GLN A 268 6.44 6.40 24.79
C GLN A 268 7.55 7.38 25.16
N SER A 269 8.24 7.15 26.29
CA SER A 269 9.40 7.97 26.68
C SER A 269 10.58 7.88 25.71
N ARG A 270 10.56 6.86 24.83
CA ARG A 270 11.59 6.66 23.78
C ARG A 270 11.21 7.27 22.44
N TYR A 271 10.00 7.80 22.30
CA TYR A 271 9.57 8.38 21.03
C TYR A 271 10.50 9.50 20.58
N LEU A 272 11.00 9.40 19.36
CA LEU A 272 11.73 10.48 18.71
C LEU A 272 10.74 11.60 18.41
N GLN A 273 11.10 12.83 18.77
CA GLN A 273 10.22 13.97 18.55
C GLN A 273 9.84 14.12 17.08
N GLN A 274 8.55 14.37 16.88
CA GLN A 274 7.84 14.80 15.70
C GLN A 274 7.45 13.73 14.66
N VAL A 275 6.17 13.44 14.70
CA VAL A 275 5.42 13.16 13.49
C VAL A 275 4.88 14.50 12.98
N PRO A 276 5.23 14.93 11.77
CA PRO A 276 4.55 16.05 11.14
C PRO A 276 3.04 15.76 11.06
N GLU A 277 2.20 16.79 11.04
CA GLU A 277 0.75 16.66 10.96
C GLU A 277 0.30 15.64 9.89
N PRO A 278 -0.76 14.87 10.13
CA PRO A 278 -1.26 13.90 9.16
C PRO A 278 -1.72 14.62 7.88
N VAL A 279 -1.01 14.38 6.78
CA VAL A 279 -1.48 14.75 5.44
C VAL A 279 -2.41 13.64 4.98
N LYS A 280 -3.56 13.99 4.40
CA LYS A 280 -4.49 13.02 3.81
C LYS A 280 -3.78 12.15 2.77
N MET A 281 -4.32 10.98 2.50
CA MET A 281 -3.77 10.09 1.47
C MET A 281 -4.07 10.57 0.06
N SER A 282 -5.21 11.24 -0.12
CA SER A 282 -5.62 11.85 -1.38
C SER A 282 -5.91 13.33 -1.14
N GLU A 283 -5.23 14.19 -1.88
CA GLU A 283 -5.39 15.64 -1.87
C GLU A 283 -5.88 16.12 -3.23
N THR A 284 -6.44 17.33 -3.26
CA THR A 284 -6.77 18.00 -4.52
C THR A 284 -5.64 18.95 -4.89
N ILE A 285 -5.04 18.72 -6.03
CA ILE A 285 -4.02 19.59 -6.63
C ILE A 285 -4.73 20.52 -7.60
N LEU A 286 -4.68 21.81 -7.31
CA LEU A 286 -5.27 22.82 -8.19
C LEU A 286 -4.28 23.19 -9.29
N SER A 287 -4.77 23.25 -10.54
CA SER A 287 -4.01 23.69 -11.71
C SER A 287 -4.63 24.98 -12.29
N PRO A 288 -4.26 26.16 -11.75
CA PRO A 288 -4.74 27.42 -12.26
C PRO A 288 -4.29 27.69 -13.69
N ARG A 289 -5.15 28.37 -14.45
CA ARG A 289 -4.80 28.83 -15.81
C ARG A 289 -3.94 30.09 -15.75
N VAL A 290 -2.88 30.11 -16.56
CA VAL A 290 -2.01 31.27 -16.75
C VAL A 290 -1.90 31.63 -18.23
N TYR A 291 -1.71 32.93 -18.54
CA TYR A 291 -1.58 33.43 -19.92
C TYR A 291 -0.13 33.55 -20.37
N LYS A 292 0.80 32.88 -19.67
CA LYS A 292 2.23 32.87 -19.99
C LYS A 292 2.65 31.54 -20.57
N ASN A 293 3.71 31.55 -21.39
CA ASN A 293 4.35 30.32 -21.80
C ASN A 293 4.83 29.53 -20.58
N LEU A 294 4.54 28.24 -20.58
CA LEU A 294 5.02 27.31 -19.57
C LEU A 294 6.31 26.67 -20.08
N ASP A 295 7.34 26.72 -19.25
CA ASP A 295 8.67 26.23 -19.55
C ASP A 295 9.24 25.42 -18.37
N VAL A 296 10.29 24.66 -18.62
CA VAL A 296 10.94 23.76 -17.65
C VAL A 296 11.83 24.47 -16.62
N PHE A 297 11.65 25.75 -16.38
CA PHE A 297 12.45 26.50 -15.40
C PHE A 297 11.94 26.32 -13.96
N PRO A 298 12.72 25.62 -13.10
CA PRO A 298 12.30 25.36 -11.71
C PRO A 298 12.07 26.61 -10.86
N GLN A 299 12.80 27.69 -11.14
CA GLN A 299 12.77 28.94 -10.37
C GLN A 299 11.90 30.05 -11.03
N ALA A 300 11.10 29.71 -12.05
CA ALA A 300 10.27 30.70 -12.72
C ALA A 300 9.23 31.31 -11.76
N VAL A 301 9.10 32.66 -11.79
CA VAL A 301 8.15 33.41 -10.96
C VAL A 301 6.69 33.00 -11.16
N VAL A 302 6.36 32.42 -12.33
CA VAL A 302 5.00 31.94 -12.62
C VAL A 302 4.50 30.92 -11.59
N TRP A 303 5.39 30.18 -10.92
CA TRP A 303 5.04 29.20 -9.90
C TRP A 303 4.42 29.79 -8.61
N GLU A 304 4.60 31.09 -8.39
CA GLU A 304 3.94 31.77 -7.27
C GLU A 304 2.41 31.77 -7.41
N LYS A 305 1.90 31.57 -8.63
CA LYS A 305 0.46 31.49 -8.90
C LYS A 305 -0.14 30.11 -8.62
N ALA A 306 0.69 29.08 -8.46
CA ALA A 306 0.23 27.72 -8.22
C ALA A 306 0.20 27.41 -6.72
N PRO A 307 -0.95 26.99 -6.17
CA PRO A 307 -1.02 26.50 -4.79
C PRO A 307 -0.08 25.31 -4.56
N ILE A 308 0.56 25.29 -3.39
CA ILE A 308 1.41 24.17 -2.99
C ILE A 308 0.54 23.11 -2.31
N THR A 309 0.54 21.90 -2.84
CA THR A 309 -0.11 20.74 -2.23
C THR A 309 0.94 19.79 -1.69
N GLN A 310 0.81 19.38 -0.42
CA GLN A 310 1.69 18.39 0.22
C GLN A 310 1.18 16.98 -0.06
N VAL A 311 1.93 16.21 -0.81
CA VAL A 311 1.58 14.83 -1.17
C VAL A 311 2.35 13.86 -0.29
N LYS A 312 1.63 12.92 0.33
CA LYS A 312 2.18 11.88 1.20
C LYS A 312 2.62 10.68 0.36
N LEU A 313 3.85 10.22 0.59
CA LEU A 313 4.42 9.04 -0.04
C LEU A 313 4.62 7.91 0.96
N ARG A 314 4.43 6.68 0.51
CA ARG A 314 4.68 5.45 1.26
C ARG A 314 5.67 4.57 0.53
N ALA A 315 6.62 3.99 1.26
CA ALA A 315 7.53 3.01 0.71
C ALA A 315 6.79 1.68 0.42
N LEU A 316 6.99 1.13 -0.76
CA LEU A 316 6.47 -0.20 -1.11
C LEU A 316 7.35 -1.31 -0.53
N GLN A 317 8.67 -1.15 -0.56
CA GLN A 317 9.64 -2.16 -0.12
C GLN A 317 10.80 -1.59 0.72
N SER A 318 10.89 -0.28 0.90
CA SER A 318 12.05 0.35 1.54
C SER A 318 12.27 -0.14 2.96
N LYS A 319 13.54 -0.39 3.31
CA LYS A 319 13.98 -0.68 4.67
C LYS A 319 13.74 0.52 5.62
N ASN A 320 13.76 1.73 5.06
CA ASN A 320 13.44 2.97 5.77
C ASN A 320 11.95 3.28 5.60
N ASN A 321 11.11 2.63 6.38
CA ASN A 321 9.64 2.74 6.33
C ASN A 321 9.09 4.12 6.74
N GLY A 322 9.86 5.19 6.59
CA GLY A 322 9.39 6.55 6.81
C GLY A 322 8.34 6.97 5.77
N THR A 323 7.30 7.64 6.22
CA THR A 323 6.46 8.42 5.33
C THR A 323 7.25 9.63 4.90
N SER A 324 7.46 9.82 3.61
CA SER A 324 8.01 11.04 3.06
C SER A 324 6.91 11.90 2.46
N ARG A 325 7.21 13.17 2.27
CA ARG A 325 6.32 14.15 1.65
C ARG A 325 7.07 14.86 0.54
N LEU A 326 6.35 15.25 -0.47
CA LEU A 326 6.84 16.20 -1.45
C LEU A 326 5.75 17.24 -1.73
N SER A 327 6.21 18.42 -2.11
CA SER A 327 5.34 19.50 -2.57
C SER A 327 5.07 19.33 -4.05
N VAL A 328 3.81 19.46 -4.44
CA VAL A 328 3.37 19.48 -5.84
C VAL A 328 2.68 20.80 -6.13
N GLN A 329 3.00 21.41 -7.24
CA GLN A 329 2.31 22.55 -7.84
C GLN A 329 1.98 22.20 -9.28
N SER A 330 0.86 22.69 -9.79
CA SER A 330 0.48 22.54 -11.20
C SER A 330 0.01 23.88 -11.77
N LEU A 331 0.34 24.11 -13.02
CA LEU A 331 -0.14 25.25 -13.82
C LEU A 331 -0.52 24.76 -15.20
N ARG A 332 -1.45 25.44 -15.83
CA ARG A 332 -1.79 25.21 -17.24
C ARG A 332 -1.99 26.52 -18.00
N ASN A 333 -1.81 26.48 -19.30
CA ASN A 333 -2.28 27.52 -20.23
C ASN A 333 -3.27 26.91 -21.23
N GLU A 334 -3.42 27.48 -22.42
CA GLU A 334 -4.32 26.96 -23.45
C GLU A 334 -3.79 25.71 -24.14
N GLU A 335 -2.47 25.52 -24.15
CA GLU A 335 -1.79 24.49 -24.91
C GLU A 335 -1.10 23.46 -23.99
N LYS A 336 -0.58 23.88 -22.83
CA LYS A 336 0.34 23.11 -22.01
C LYS A 336 -0.10 22.98 -20.56
N ILE A 337 0.33 21.88 -19.94
CA ILE A 337 0.30 21.66 -18.50
C ILE A 337 1.72 21.51 -17.97
N ALA A 338 1.95 22.05 -16.77
CA ALA A 338 3.22 21.97 -16.09
C ALA A 338 3.06 21.54 -14.64
N PHE A 339 4.02 20.78 -14.15
CA PHE A 339 4.10 20.36 -12.75
C PHE A 339 5.47 20.72 -12.19
N ARG A 340 5.49 21.24 -10.95
CA ARG A 340 6.71 21.43 -10.16
C ARG A 340 6.64 20.59 -8.89
N LEU A 341 7.65 19.72 -8.73
CA LEU A 341 7.79 18.85 -7.58
C LEU A 341 9.01 19.25 -6.77
N GLN A 342 8.87 19.29 -5.42
CA GLN A 342 9.98 19.63 -4.54
C GLN A 342 10.02 18.69 -3.34
N TRP A 343 11.21 18.19 -3.02
CA TRP A 343 11.45 17.37 -1.82
C TRP A 343 12.81 17.65 -1.21
N SER A 344 12.94 17.41 0.08
CA SER A 344 14.22 17.53 0.79
C SER A 344 15.06 16.29 0.51
N ASP A 345 16.32 16.52 0.18
CA ASP A 345 17.32 15.49 -0.10
C ASP A 345 18.70 16.04 0.30
N ALA A 346 19.38 15.33 1.19
CA ALA A 346 20.64 15.78 1.73
C ALA A 346 21.79 15.78 0.70
N SER A 347 21.69 14.92 -0.32
CA SER A 347 22.72 14.79 -1.37
C SER A 347 22.09 14.54 -2.73
N PRO A 348 22.63 15.11 -3.82
CA PRO A 348 22.17 14.81 -5.16
C PRO A 348 22.81 13.51 -5.65
N ASP A 349 22.09 12.40 -5.58
CA ASP A 349 22.56 11.12 -6.11
C ASP A 349 22.37 11.05 -7.63
N ARG A 350 23.43 11.44 -8.36
CA ARG A 350 23.47 11.53 -9.81
C ARG A 350 24.29 10.40 -10.42
N ALA A 351 24.08 10.12 -11.71
CA ALA A 351 24.88 9.16 -12.44
C ALA A 351 26.37 9.52 -12.39
N GLY A 352 27.17 8.51 -12.16
CA GLY A 352 28.64 8.59 -12.17
C GLY A 352 29.19 7.44 -13.00
N PRO A 353 30.51 7.34 -13.18
CA PRO A 353 31.16 6.36 -14.04
C PRO A 353 31.01 4.89 -13.58
N VAL A 354 30.32 4.61 -12.49
CA VAL A 354 30.11 3.26 -11.95
C VAL A 354 28.66 2.86 -12.10
N ALA A 355 28.38 1.81 -12.85
CA ALA A 355 27.05 1.27 -13.18
C ALA A 355 26.20 0.80 -11.98
N SER A 356 26.72 0.84 -10.77
CA SER A 356 26.04 0.36 -9.55
C SER A 356 25.39 1.45 -8.72
N ARG A 357 25.37 2.71 -9.16
CA ARG A 357 24.78 3.81 -8.39
C ARG A 357 23.27 3.80 -8.47
N PHE A 358 22.66 4.00 -7.31
CA PHE A 358 21.25 4.33 -7.19
C PHE A 358 21.11 5.84 -7.41
N LEU A 359 20.12 6.24 -8.19
CA LEU A 359 19.91 7.63 -8.60
C LEU A 359 18.65 8.18 -7.96
N ASP A 360 18.68 9.49 -7.69
CA ASP A 360 17.46 10.21 -7.37
C ASP A 360 16.56 10.26 -8.61
N GLY A 361 15.28 10.08 -8.36
CA GLY A 361 14.29 10.09 -9.43
C GLY A 361 12.89 10.40 -8.92
N VAL A 362 12.07 10.96 -9.78
CA VAL A 362 10.66 11.21 -9.50
C VAL A 362 9.84 10.92 -10.76
N ALA A 363 8.65 10.35 -10.56
CA ALA A 363 7.73 10.12 -11.66
C ALA A 363 6.32 10.61 -11.32
N LEU A 364 5.65 11.12 -12.32
CA LEU A 364 4.21 11.36 -12.32
C LEU A 364 3.53 10.24 -13.09
N GLN A 365 2.40 9.77 -12.58
CA GLN A 365 1.58 8.75 -13.20
C GLN A 365 0.17 9.28 -13.36
N PHE A 366 -0.41 9.08 -14.53
CA PHE A 366 -1.75 9.50 -14.88
C PHE A 366 -2.57 8.34 -15.42
N VAL A 367 -3.89 8.38 -15.22
CA VAL A 367 -4.82 7.48 -15.89
C VAL A 367 -5.00 7.96 -17.33
N THR A 368 -4.92 7.07 -18.32
CA THR A 368 -5.06 7.43 -19.73
C THR A 368 -6.51 7.64 -20.15
N ASP A 369 -7.45 7.02 -19.45
CA ASP A 369 -8.89 7.18 -19.68
C ASP A 369 -9.54 7.83 -18.44
N SER A 370 -10.04 9.05 -18.60
CA SER A 370 -10.69 9.83 -17.55
C SER A 370 -11.97 9.18 -17.00
N ALA A 371 -12.58 8.25 -17.73
CA ALA A 371 -13.73 7.47 -17.29
C ALA A 371 -13.37 6.38 -16.27
N ILE A 372 -12.08 6.02 -16.13
CA ILE A 372 -11.63 4.93 -15.26
C ILE A 372 -11.17 5.45 -13.91
N HIS A 373 -12.11 5.72 -13.01
CA HIS A 373 -11.83 6.13 -11.63
C HIS A 373 -11.31 5.02 -10.70
N SER A 374 -11.08 3.81 -11.22
CA SER A 374 -10.79 2.61 -10.43
C SER A 374 -9.46 1.94 -10.73
N THR A 375 -8.57 2.61 -11.46
CA THR A 375 -7.25 2.07 -11.79
C THR A 375 -6.38 1.96 -10.54
N TYR A 376 -5.64 0.85 -10.43
CA TYR A 376 -4.71 0.67 -9.33
C TYR A 376 -3.55 1.69 -9.41
N TYR A 377 -3.27 2.37 -8.30
CA TYR A 377 -2.27 3.45 -8.23
C TYR A 377 -0.81 2.96 -8.35
N GLY A 378 -0.56 1.65 -8.22
CA GLY A 378 0.75 1.06 -8.34
C GLY A 378 1.07 0.62 -9.76
N MET A 379 1.18 1.52 -10.73
CA MET A 379 1.54 1.28 -12.13
C MET A 379 0.41 0.71 -13.00
N GLY A 380 -0.86 1.02 -12.69
CA GLY A 380 -1.99 0.56 -13.48
C GLY A 380 -2.36 -0.91 -13.26
N GLU A 381 -3.24 -1.43 -14.08
CA GLU A 381 -3.70 -2.81 -14.08
C GLU A 381 -4.11 -3.28 -15.49
N ARG A 382 -4.30 -4.58 -15.67
CA ARG A 382 -4.69 -5.15 -16.97
C ARG A 382 -5.93 -4.44 -17.52
N ASN A 383 -5.86 -3.97 -18.76
CA ASN A 383 -6.89 -3.20 -19.46
C ASN A 383 -7.18 -1.80 -18.90
N LYS A 384 -6.36 -1.30 -17.97
CA LYS A 384 -6.43 0.07 -17.47
C LYS A 384 -5.00 0.62 -17.37
N PRO A 385 -4.41 0.96 -18.51
CA PRO A 385 -3.04 1.47 -18.57
C PRO A 385 -2.92 2.83 -17.90
N VAL A 386 -1.70 3.15 -17.53
CA VAL A 386 -1.31 4.47 -17.03
C VAL A 386 -0.18 5.03 -17.88
N ASN A 387 -0.18 6.34 -18.07
CA ASN A 387 0.92 7.09 -18.65
C ASN A 387 1.83 7.58 -17.53
N ILE A 388 3.14 7.44 -17.66
CA ILE A 388 4.13 7.73 -16.62
C ILE A 388 5.19 8.65 -17.19
N TRP A 389 5.44 9.79 -16.53
CA TRP A 389 6.51 10.73 -16.84
C TRP A 389 7.62 10.54 -15.80
N HIS A 390 8.74 9.98 -16.22
CA HIS A 390 9.82 9.62 -15.32
C HIS A 390 11.06 10.47 -15.55
N TRP A 391 11.46 11.24 -14.53
CA TRP A 391 12.70 11.99 -14.48
C TRP A 391 13.72 11.29 -13.59
N ARG A 392 14.99 11.30 -14.00
CA ARG A 392 16.13 10.81 -13.21
C ARG A 392 17.26 11.83 -13.19
N ALA A 393 18.04 11.83 -12.10
CA ALA A 393 19.13 12.77 -11.88
C ALA A 393 20.33 12.63 -12.83
N ASP A 394 20.37 11.59 -13.68
CA ASP A 394 21.43 11.36 -14.69
C ASP A 394 21.16 12.00 -16.03
N SER A 395 19.92 12.38 -16.30
CA SER A 395 19.45 12.71 -17.64
C SER A 395 19.85 14.11 -18.13
N SER A 396 20.64 14.86 -17.35
CA SER A 396 21.04 16.23 -17.70
C SER A 396 22.48 16.39 -18.21
N GLN A 397 23.24 15.29 -18.42
CA GLN A 397 24.62 15.39 -18.94
C GLN A 397 24.78 14.60 -20.24
N LYS A 398 25.18 15.28 -21.33
CA LYS A 398 25.73 14.67 -22.53
C LYS A 398 26.92 13.79 -22.15
N VAL A 399 26.78 12.47 -22.17
CA VAL A 399 27.93 11.57 -22.16
C VAL A 399 28.29 11.26 -23.61
N VAL A 400 29.23 12.01 -24.11
CA VAL A 400 29.82 11.71 -25.42
C VAL A 400 30.80 10.55 -25.26
N GLY A 401 30.47 9.40 -25.84
CA GLY A 401 31.40 8.33 -26.16
C GLY A 401 31.64 7.27 -25.05
N ARG A 402 30.69 6.44 -24.71
CA ARG A 402 30.92 5.09 -24.18
C ARG A 402 29.80 4.13 -24.61
N GLU A 403 30.22 2.99 -25.15
CA GLU A 403 29.36 1.84 -25.36
C GLU A 403 28.80 1.36 -24.02
N VAL A 404 27.51 1.42 -23.83
CA VAL A 404 26.81 0.91 -22.65
C VAL A 404 26.02 -0.32 -23.11
N VAL A 405 26.28 -1.45 -22.50
CA VAL A 405 25.55 -2.71 -22.75
C VAL A 405 24.11 -2.51 -22.24
N PRO A 406 23.08 -2.69 -23.08
CA PRO A 406 21.71 -2.40 -22.68
C PRO A 406 21.22 -3.42 -21.63
N HIS A 407 20.80 -2.94 -20.47
CA HIS A 407 19.90 -3.69 -19.60
C HIS A 407 18.47 -3.50 -20.15
N PRO A 408 17.56 -4.50 -20.14
CA PRO A 408 16.24 -4.44 -20.78
C PRO A 408 15.27 -3.35 -20.26
N ILE A 409 15.71 -2.53 -19.32
CA ILE A 409 14.99 -1.35 -18.80
C ILE A 409 15.95 -0.14 -18.72
N GLU A 410 17.13 -0.22 -19.33
CA GLU A 410 18.03 0.93 -19.42
C GLU A 410 17.63 1.79 -20.61
N LEU A 411 17.32 2.97 -20.27
CA LEU A 411 16.89 4.09 -21.06
C LEU A 411 18.03 4.53 -21.99
N ASP A 412 17.70 4.85 -23.21
CA ASP A 412 18.64 5.26 -24.24
C ASP A 412 19.60 6.36 -23.75
N PRO A 413 20.93 6.08 -23.64
CA PRO A 413 21.91 7.05 -23.17
C PRO A 413 22.13 8.23 -24.11
N PHE A 414 21.55 8.20 -25.32
CA PHE A 414 21.66 9.26 -26.34
C PHE A 414 20.51 10.25 -26.29
N ARG A 415 19.59 10.15 -25.29
CA ARG A 415 18.46 11.07 -25.19
C ARG A 415 18.87 12.44 -24.68
N GLU A 416 18.51 13.47 -25.44
CA GLU A 416 18.64 14.86 -25.00
C GLU A 416 17.64 15.28 -23.93
N GLN A 417 16.62 14.45 -23.66
CA GLN A 417 15.52 14.76 -22.75
C GLN A 417 15.73 14.14 -21.37
N ALA A 418 15.56 14.97 -20.33
CA ALA A 418 15.68 14.56 -18.94
C ALA A 418 14.52 13.66 -18.44
N VAL A 419 13.48 13.51 -19.24
CA VAL A 419 12.26 12.75 -18.88
C VAL A 419 12.01 11.67 -19.93
N GLU A 420 11.53 10.53 -19.45
CA GLU A 420 11.00 9.48 -20.29
C GLU A 420 9.51 9.33 -20.08
N GLU A 421 8.81 9.20 -21.18
CA GLU A 421 7.40 8.89 -21.21
C GLU A 421 7.21 7.40 -21.41
N LEU A 422 6.49 6.80 -20.46
CA LEU A 422 6.34 5.35 -20.30
C LEU A 422 4.86 5.02 -20.17
N ASN A 423 4.51 3.75 -20.46
CA ASN A 423 3.19 3.19 -20.15
C ASN A 423 3.32 1.95 -19.29
N SER A 424 2.28 1.65 -18.52
CA SER A 424 2.23 0.44 -17.72
C SER A 424 0.79 -0.03 -17.53
N SER A 425 0.60 -1.36 -17.56
CA SER A 425 -0.65 -2.05 -17.26
C SER A 425 -0.48 -2.98 -16.05
N GLY A 426 0.34 -2.57 -15.09
CA GLY A 426 0.68 -3.31 -13.88
C GLY A 426 2.18 -3.51 -13.69
N PHE A 427 2.58 -4.04 -12.53
CA PHE A 427 3.98 -4.33 -12.25
C PHE A 427 4.57 -5.30 -13.29
N GLY A 428 5.77 -4.97 -13.78
CA GLY A 428 6.47 -5.80 -14.78
C GLY A 428 6.03 -5.55 -16.23
N THR A 429 5.11 -4.62 -16.48
CA THR A 429 4.63 -4.30 -17.84
C THR A 429 5.07 -2.91 -18.32
N LEU A 430 6.07 -2.32 -17.67
CA LEU A 430 6.57 -1.01 -18.03
C LEU A 430 7.16 -1.03 -19.44
N THR A 431 6.67 -0.15 -20.31
CA THR A 431 7.11 0.00 -21.69
C THR A 431 7.46 1.46 -21.95
N VAL A 432 8.54 1.68 -22.70
CA VAL A 432 8.93 3.01 -23.20
C VAL A 432 8.09 3.32 -24.42
N GLN A 433 7.54 4.52 -24.51
CA GLN A 433 6.87 4.98 -25.71
C GLN A 433 7.87 5.19 -26.87
N SER A 434 7.38 5.23 -28.11
CA SER A 434 8.19 5.51 -29.28
C SER A 434 8.87 6.88 -29.17
N LEU A 435 9.95 7.10 -29.91
CA LEU A 435 10.64 8.39 -29.88
C LEU A 435 9.75 9.57 -30.32
N GLU A 436 8.82 9.31 -31.20
CA GLU A 436 7.87 10.32 -31.70
C GLU A 436 6.84 10.72 -30.65
N ASP A 437 6.52 9.78 -29.72
CA ASP A 437 5.56 9.98 -28.66
C ASP A 437 6.19 10.52 -27.36
N GLN A 438 7.51 10.75 -27.32
CA GLN A 438 8.21 11.30 -26.17
C GLN A 438 8.10 12.82 -26.13
N GLN A 439 6.99 13.33 -25.64
CA GLN A 439 6.64 14.76 -25.73
C GLN A 439 6.78 15.50 -24.39
N VAL A 440 7.06 14.80 -23.29
CA VAL A 440 7.27 15.42 -21.98
C VAL A 440 8.65 16.03 -21.88
N LEU A 441 8.70 17.32 -21.63
CA LEU A 441 9.93 18.04 -21.27
C LEU A 441 10.09 18.08 -19.77
N GLY A 442 11.32 18.02 -19.27
CA GLY A 442 11.55 18.14 -17.84
C GLY A 442 12.97 18.55 -17.48
N LYS A 443 13.10 19.16 -16.30
CA LYS A 443 14.38 19.62 -15.76
C LYS A 443 14.38 19.52 -14.24
N GLY A 444 15.46 18.95 -13.69
CA GLY A 444 15.72 18.90 -12.25
C GLY A 444 16.85 19.85 -11.86
N MET A 445 16.71 20.45 -10.68
CA MET A 445 17.72 21.26 -10.03
C MET A 445 17.79 20.87 -8.54
N TRP A 446 18.99 20.59 -8.07
CA TRP A 446 19.25 20.42 -6.64
C TRP A 446 19.98 21.65 -6.12
N GLN A 447 19.45 22.22 -5.06
CA GLN A 447 20.02 23.36 -4.36
C GLN A 447 19.65 23.31 -2.89
N ASP A 448 20.60 23.59 -2.02
CA ASP A 448 20.41 23.74 -0.58
C ASP A 448 19.66 22.57 0.09
N GLY A 449 20.04 21.33 -0.25
CA GLY A 449 19.42 20.13 0.32
C GLY A 449 18.03 19.84 -0.21
N ARG A 450 17.69 20.30 -1.42
CA ARG A 450 16.37 20.13 -2.02
C ARG A 450 16.44 19.91 -3.51
N TRP A 451 15.70 18.93 -4.00
CA TRP A 451 15.38 18.80 -5.39
C TRP A 451 14.17 19.64 -5.77
N THR A 452 14.23 20.25 -6.94
CA THR A 452 13.10 20.87 -7.65
C THR A 452 13.08 20.32 -9.06
N VAL A 453 12.03 19.60 -9.43
CA VAL A 453 11.84 19.02 -10.78
C VAL A 453 10.60 19.60 -11.40
N VAL A 454 10.72 20.02 -12.66
CA VAL A 454 9.61 20.53 -13.47
C VAL A 454 9.37 19.60 -14.64
N PHE A 455 8.10 19.30 -14.90
CA PHE A 455 7.61 18.60 -16.09
C PHE A 455 6.69 19.55 -16.87
N VAL A 456 6.77 19.51 -18.18
CA VAL A 456 5.90 20.28 -19.10
C VAL A 456 5.54 19.41 -20.27
N ARG A 457 4.26 19.38 -20.66
CA ARG A 457 3.77 18.71 -21.86
C ARG A 457 2.55 19.44 -22.41
N ASP A 458 2.25 19.25 -23.67
CA ASP A 458 1.00 19.70 -24.28
C ASP A 458 -0.20 19.00 -23.63
N LEU A 459 -1.32 19.71 -23.51
CA LEU A 459 -2.57 19.19 -22.95
C LEU A 459 -3.12 18.03 -23.79
N GLU A 460 -2.99 18.15 -25.10
CA GLU A 460 -3.33 17.13 -26.09
C GLU A 460 -2.07 16.65 -26.81
N THR A 461 -2.02 15.37 -27.08
CA THR A 461 -0.99 14.72 -27.87
C THR A 461 -1.62 13.80 -28.90
N GLY A 462 -0.87 13.39 -29.93
CA GLY A 462 -1.35 12.45 -30.93
C GLY A 462 -1.33 10.98 -30.48
N SER A 463 -0.70 10.67 -29.33
CA SER A 463 -0.55 9.30 -28.87
C SER A 463 -1.78 8.82 -28.09
N PRO A 464 -2.37 7.68 -28.47
CA PRO A 464 -3.50 7.09 -27.72
C PRO A 464 -3.08 6.51 -26.36
N PHE A 465 -1.79 6.44 -26.08
CA PHE A 465 -1.23 5.92 -24.84
C PHE A 465 -0.99 7.00 -23.80
N ASP A 466 -1.23 8.26 -24.14
CA ASP A 466 -1.04 9.40 -23.27
C ASP A 466 -2.25 9.71 -22.42
N ALA A 467 -1.99 10.39 -21.31
CA ALA A 467 -3.05 11.00 -20.54
C ALA A 467 -3.51 12.29 -21.23
N HIS A 468 -4.80 12.44 -21.47
CA HIS A 468 -5.41 13.64 -22.04
C HIS A 468 -6.01 14.51 -20.95
N PHE A 469 -5.79 15.84 -21.00
CA PHE A 469 -6.15 16.77 -19.94
C PHE A 469 -7.28 17.75 -20.32
N VAL A 470 -7.83 17.63 -21.51
CA VAL A 470 -8.70 18.68 -22.10
C VAL A 470 -10.18 18.52 -21.74
N GLU A 471 -10.72 17.31 -21.70
CA GLU A 471 -12.18 17.11 -21.67
C GLU A 471 -12.82 17.03 -20.28
N ALA A 472 -12.08 16.68 -19.24
CA ALA A 472 -12.70 16.22 -17.99
C ALA A 472 -12.73 17.24 -16.85
N GLY A 473 -12.14 18.41 -16.99
CA GLY A 473 -12.01 19.41 -15.89
C GLY A 473 -11.18 18.92 -14.70
N LYS A 474 -10.84 17.62 -14.68
CA LYS A 474 -10.03 16.96 -13.65
C LYS A 474 -9.33 15.71 -14.19
N ALA A 475 -8.23 15.30 -13.53
CA ALA A 475 -7.53 14.06 -13.79
C ALA A 475 -7.11 13.38 -12.47
N LEU A 476 -6.72 12.11 -12.53
CA LEU A 476 -6.07 11.42 -11.41
C LEU A 476 -4.57 11.34 -11.65
N MET A 477 -3.81 11.73 -10.64
CA MET A 477 -2.36 11.76 -10.65
C MET A 477 -1.79 11.02 -9.44
N ALA A 478 -0.74 10.23 -9.64
CA ALA A 478 0.04 9.66 -8.54
C ALA A 478 1.53 10.01 -8.74
N VAL A 479 2.28 9.98 -7.64
CA VAL A 479 3.71 10.32 -7.62
C VAL A 479 4.51 9.13 -7.15
N ALA A 480 5.64 8.86 -7.78
CA ALA A 480 6.66 7.95 -7.29
C ALA A 480 7.98 8.69 -7.08
N LEU A 481 8.71 8.33 -6.01
CA LEU A 481 10.00 8.93 -5.64
C LEU A 481 11.01 7.82 -5.35
N TRP A 482 12.23 7.99 -5.86
CA TRP A 482 13.39 7.18 -5.57
C TRP A 482 14.47 8.05 -4.94
N ASP A 483 15.06 7.58 -3.86
CA ASP A 483 16.15 8.21 -3.11
C ASP A 483 17.40 7.32 -3.26
N GLY A 484 18.40 7.81 -3.96
CA GLY A 484 19.65 7.11 -4.25
C GLY A 484 20.42 6.76 -2.97
N THR A 485 20.46 7.66 -2.00
CA THR A 485 21.08 7.43 -0.68
C THR A 485 20.43 6.25 0.05
N SER A 486 19.12 6.11 -0.07
CA SER A 486 18.35 4.99 0.50
C SER A 486 18.44 3.70 -0.34
N LYS A 487 19.22 3.69 -1.40
CA LYS A 487 19.38 2.58 -2.36
C LYS A 487 18.04 2.14 -2.97
N GLU A 488 17.19 3.11 -3.27
CA GLU A 488 15.91 2.86 -3.91
C GLU A 488 16.11 2.71 -5.43
N LYS A 489 15.52 1.67 -6.02
CA LYS A 489 15.56 1.34 -7.45
C LYS A 489 14.37 0.47 -7.83
N ASN A 490 13.83 0.64 -9.04
CA ASN A 490 12.74 -0.18 -9.59
C ASN A 490 11.49 -0.18 -8.69
N ALA A 491 11.08 -1.35 -8.18
CA ALA A 491 9.94 -1.49 -7.27
C ALA A 491 10.24 -1.00 -5.84
N ASN A 492 11.52 -0.86 -5.46
CA ASN A 492 11.90 -0.26 -4.18
C ASN A 492 11.86 1.26 -4.30
N LYS A 493 10.68 1.81 -4.08
CA LYS A 493 10.34 3.24 -4.23
C LYS A 493 9.27 3.65 -3.23
N ARG A 494 9.07 4.94 -3.09
CA ARG A 494 7.97 5.55 -2.35
C ARG A 494 6.90 6.01 -3.34
N VAL A 495 5.62 5.75 -3.05
CA VAL A 495 4.51 6.12 -3.94
C VAL A 495 3.42 6.84 -3.16
N SER A 496 2.73 7.76 -3.84
CA SER A 496 1.47 8.32 -3.34
C SER A 496 0.30 7.42 -3.72
N PHE A 497 -0.84 7.64 -3.04
CA PHE A 497 -2.14 7.27 -3.58
C PHE A 497 -2.52 8.20 -4.74
N TRP A 498 -3.68 7.96 -5.40
CA TRP A 498 -4.23 8.89 -6.38
C TRP A 498 -4.56 10.23 -5.75
N GLN A 499 -4.11 11.31 -6.38
CA GLN A 499 -4.47 12.70 -6.08
C GLN A 499 -5.43 13.19 -7.16
N GLU A 500 -6.41 13.99 -6.80
CA GLU A 500 -7.28 14.64 -7.78
C GLU A 500 -6.59 15.90 -8.31
N LEU A 501 -6.29 15.94 -9.61
CA LEU A 501 -5.84 17.15 -10.30
C LEU A 501 -7.07 17.88 -10.83
N LYS A 502 -7.31 19.10 -10.35
CA LYS A 502 -8.47 19.92 -10.72
C LYS A 502 -8.05 21.14 -11.50
N PHE A 503 -8.62 21.32 -12.68
CA PHE A 503 -8.37 22.45 -13.55
C PHE A 503 -9.23 23.65 -13.14
N GLN A 504 -8.60 24.85 -13.06
CA GLN A 504 -9.23 26.13 -12.72
C GLN A 504 -9.01 27.15 -13.83
#